data_48fc5bf24140f9be54cc433943e2da2e
#
_entry.id   48fc5bf24140f9be54cc433943e2da2e
#
_cell.length_a   1.000
_cell.length_b   1.000
_cell.length_c   1.000
_cell.angle_alpha   90.00
_cell.angle_beta   90.00
_cell.angle_gamma   90.00
#
_symmetry.space_group_name_H-M   'P 1'
#
loop_
_entity.id
_entity.type
_entity.pdbx_description
1 polymer ?
#
loop_
_entity_poly.entity_id
_entity_poly.type
_entity_poly.pdbx_seq_one_letter_code
_entity_poly.pdbx_strand_id
1 'polypeptide(L)'
;MQYPYTAVNGILLTKDGCEDKEMIDVVDCVPLFHYNIPLSPMFIVALTQIEEYASNRDLKICGYYHANEYYSDSEVGAVATKIADKIAENCEDSADCCLLIVENDKLSCLTSDLPLKAFLPSKTNERVDWRSCDKPRLQYGEKGLQMGPEVVKKQLYRSVVDMDCHYDNISLHWDNRAIDEVVKLFVESLTEH
;
A
#
# COMPACT_ATOMS: atom_id res chain seq x y z
N MET A 1 14.19 6.63 5.23
CA MET A 1 13.00 7.06 4.48
C MET A 1 13.45 7.78 3.23
N GLN A 2 12.80 7.53 2.07
CA GLN A 2 13.13 8.20 0.81
C GLN A 2 12.61 9.64 0.83
N TYR A 3 11.40 9.85 1.34
CA TYR A 3 10.73 11.14 1.43
C TYR A 3 10.36 11.45 2.89
N PRO A 4 11.31 11.93 3.71
CA PRO A 4 11.09 12.07 5.16
C PRO A 4 10.25 13.31 5.56
N TYR A 5 9.96 14.21 4.62
CA TYR A 5 9.30 15.49 4.87
C TYR A 5 7.99 15.67 4.11
N THR A 6 7.48 14.61 3.49
CA THR A 6 6.25 14.66 2.71
C THR A 6 5.37 13.46 3.02
N ALA A 7 4.06 13.62 2.88
CA ALA A 7 3.16 12.49 2.87
C ALA A 7 3.43 11.60 1.67
N VAL A 8 3.33 10.29 1.83
CA VAL A 8 3.42 9.33 0.72
C VAL A 8 2.19 8.44 0.71
N ASN A 9 1.83 7.98 -0.46
CA ASN A 9 0.62 7.19 -0.62
C ASN A 9 0.73 6.21 -1.79
N GLY A 10 -0.21 5.27 -1.88
CA GLY A 10 -0.26 4.33 -2.99
C GLY A 10 -1.48 3.43 -2.95
N ILE A 11 -1.60 2.64 -4.01
CA ILE A 11 -2.67 1.68 -4.23
C ILE A 11 -2.23 0.30 -3.74
N LEU A 12 -3.17 -0.45 -3.19
CA LEU A 12 -3.00 -1.82 -2.74
C LEU A 12 -3.69 -2.76 -3.73
N LEU A 13 -3.02 -3.87 -4.04
CA LEU A 13 -3.51 -4.88 -4.98
C LEU A 13 -3.69 -6.24 -4.28
N THR A 14 -4.74 -6.96 -4.65
CA THR A 14 -5.05 -8.33 -4.22
C THR A 14 -5.22 -9.24 -5.42
N LYS A 15 -5.17 -10.56 -5.18
CA LYS A 15 -5.55 -11.55 -6.20
C LYS A 15 -7.07 -11.64 -6.31
N ASP A 16 -7.55 -11.88 -7.52
CA ASP A 16 -8.94 -12.21 -7.75
C ASP A 16 -9.29 -13.57 -7.12
N GLY A 17 -10.44 -13.66 -6.45
CA GLY A 17 -10.95 -14.92 -5.91
C GLY A 17 -10.45 -15.29 -4.51
N CYS A 18 -10.12 -14.33 -3.65
CA CYS A 18 -9.83 -14.61 -2.23
C CYS A 18 -11.09 -15.18 -1.56
N GLU A 19 -11.03 -16.44 -1.10
CA GLU A 19 -12.19 -17.16 -0.52
C GLU A 19 -12.57 -16.68 0.89
N ASP A 20 -11.64 -16.03 1.58
CA ASP A 20 -11.81 -15.64 2.99
C ASP A 20 -12.27 -14.18 3.10
N LYS A 21 -13.58 -13.99 3.22
CA LYS A 21 -14.23 -12.67 3.27
C LYS A 21 -13.92 -11.82 4.51
N GLU A 22 -13.24 -12.37 5.50
CA GLU A 22 -12.93 -11.63 6.73
C GLU A 22 -11.54 -10.95 6.68
N MET A 23 -10.70 -11.28 5.69
CA MET A 23 -9.32 -10.77 5.62
C MET A 23 -8.86 -10.56 4.18
N ILE A 24 -8.39 -9.36 3.89
CA ILE A 24 -7.85 -9.00 2.57
C ILE A 24 -6.38 -9.38 2.49
N ASP A 25 -6.01 -10.19 1.50
CA ASP A 25 -4.63 -10.52 1.19
C ASP A 25 -4.04 -9.46 0.25
N VAL A 26 -3.32 -8.48 0.80
CA VAL A 26 -2.56 -7.54 -0.01
C VAL A 26 -1.31 -8.24 -0.55
N VAL A 27 -1.23 -8.40 -1.86
CA VAL A 27 -0.13 -9.12 -2.54
C VAL A 27 0.87 -8.19 -3.20
N ASP A 28 0.47 -6.96 -3.52
CA ASP A 28 1.31 -5.95 -4.16
C ASP A 28 0.87 -4.55 -3.79
N CYS A 29 1.74 -3.57 -3.96
CA CYS A 29 1.41 -2.17 -3.78
C CYS A 29 2.11 -1.28 -4.82
N VAL A 30 1.40 -0.29 -5.31
CA VAL A 30 1.93 0.69 -6.26
C VAL A 30 2.05 2.05 -5.58
N PRO A 31 3.29 2.56 -5.37
CA PRO A 31 3.52 3.90 -4.86
C PRO A 31 3.02 4.96 -5.84
N LEU A 32 2.23 5.93 -5.34
CA LEU A 32 1.64 6.97 -6.17
C LEU A 32 2.43 8.27 -6.13
N PHE A 33 2.25 9.04 -5.06
CA PHE A 33 2.70 10.42 -5.02
C PHE A 33 3.38 10.77 -3.69
N HIS A 34 4.38 11.66 -3.76
CA HIS A 34 5.08 12.21 -2.60
C HIS A 34 5.11 13.74 -2.58
N TYR A 35 4.66 14.43 -3.66
CA TYR A 35 4.63 15.90 -3.69
C TYR A 35 3.25 16.45 -3.36
N ASN A 36 2.25 16.15 -4.13
CA ASN A 36 0.91 16.67 -3.94
C ASN A 36 -0.14 15.57 -4.08
N ILE A 37 -1.07 15.63 -3.17
CA ILE A 37 -2.16 14.67 -3.13
C ILE A 37 -3.33 15.11 -4.01
N PRO A 38 -3.98 14.31 -4.48
CA PRO A 38 -4.47 13.46 -5.53
C PRO A 38 -5.91 13.77 -5.86
N LEU A 39 -6.27 14.98 -6.13
CA LEU A 39 -7.49 15.32 -6.88
C LEU A 39 -7.13 15.94 -8.23
N SER A 40 -5.92 15.66 -8.70
CA SER A 40 -5.40 16.13 -9.98
C SER A 40 -5.78 15.14 -11.09
N PRO A 41 -5.85 15.58 -12.34
CA PRO A 41 -6.02 14.69 -13.49
C PRO A 41 -4.98 13.57 -13.53
N MET A 42 -3.78 13.78 -12.98
CA MET A 42 -2.70 12.78 -12.93
C MET A 42 -3.05 11.58 -12.06
N PHE A 43 -3.86 11.77 -11.01
CA PHE A 43 -4.35 10.65 -10.21
C PHE A 43 -5.26 9.71 -11.03
N ILE A 44 -6.13 10.28 -11.85
CA ILE A 44 -6.99 9.48 -12.74
C ILE A 44 -6.16 8.69 -13.75
N VAL A 45 -5.12 9.33 -14.31
CA VAL A 45 -4.19 8.67 -15.24
C VAL A 45 -3.46 7.53 -14.55
N ALA A 46 -2.96 7.76 -13.32
CA ALA A 46 -2.29 6.73 -12.54
C ALA A 46 -3.20 5.54 -12.25
N LEU A 47 -4.44 5.79 -11.81
CA LEU A 47 -5.41 4.72 -11.55
C LEU A 47 -5.70 3.90 -12.82
N THR A 48 -5.90 4.55 -13.97
CA THR A 48 -6.14 3.84 -15.24
C THR A 48 -4.95 2.93 -15.62
N GLN A 49 -3.72 3.41 -15.44
CA GLN A 49 -2.51 2.61 -15.67
C GLN A 49 -2.41 1.43 -14.70
N ILE A 50 -2.75 1.65 -13.42
CA ILE A 50 -2.73 0.61 -12.40
C ILE A 50 -3.83 -0.44 -12.64
N GLU A 51 -5.03 -0.02 -13.04
CA GLU A 51 -6.12 -0.92 -13.40
C GLU A 51 -5.74 -1.84 -14.55
N GLU A 52 -5.13 -1.30 -15.62
CA GLU A 52 -4.63 -2.08 -16.74
C GLU A 52 -3.49 -3.03 -16.32
N TYR A 53 -2.56 -2.53 -15.50
CA TYR A 53 -1.47 -3.33 -14.93
C TYR A 53 -1.99 -4.50 -14.10
N ALA A 54 -2.95 -4.25 -13.22
CA ALA A 54 -3.55 -5.24 -12.34
C ALA A 54 -4.32 -6.29 -13.16
N SER A 55 -5.18 -5.86 -14.09
CA SER A 55 -5.96 -6.74 -14.95
C SER A 55 -5.08 -7.70 -15.77
N ASN A 56 -3.94 -7.24 -16.28
CA ASN A 56 -2.98 -8.07 -17.03
C ASN A 56 -2.25 -9.11 -16.15
N ARG A 57 -2.50 -9.14 -14.84
CA ARG A 57 -1.85 -10.03 -13.84
C ARG A 57 -2.83 -10.77 -12.95
N ASP A 58 -4.11 -10.77 -13.30
CA ASP A 58 -5.16 -11.33 -12.47
C ASP A 58 -5.16 -10.74 -11.04
N LEU A 59 -4.89 -9.43 -10.95
CA LEU A 59 -4.94 -8.63 -9.74
C LEU A 59 -6.09 -7.64 -9.82
N LYS A 60 -6.56 -7.20 -8.64
CA LYS A 60 -7.57 -6.16 -8.46
C LYS A 60 -7.07 -5.10 -7.47
N ILE A 61 -7.54 -3.87 -7.64
CA ILE A 61 -7.36 -2.83 -6.64
C ILE A 61 -8.21 -3.20 -5.42
N CYS A 62 -7.57 -3.30 -4.26
CA CYS A 62 -8.23 -3.64 -3.00
C CYS A 62 -8.07 -2.57 -1.92
N GLY A 63 -7.42 -1.45 -2.20
CA GLY A 63 -7.30 -0.43 -1.18
C GLY A 63 -6.28 0.65 -1.45
N TYR A 64 -6.04 1.41 -0.41
CA TYR A 64 -5.17 2.57 -0.41
C TYR A 64 -4.30 2.57 0.83
N TYR A 65 -3.05 2.98 0.70
CA TYR A 65 -2.20 3.25 1.86
C TYR A 65 -1.76 4.70 1.89
N HIS A 66 -1.55 5.21 3.11
CA HIS A 66 -1.12 6.58 3.34
C HIS A 66 -0.15 6.65 4.53
N ALA A 67 0.93 7.39 4.36
CA ALA A 67 1.79 7.83 5.45
C ALA A 67 1.69 9.35 5.54
N ASN A 68 1.32 9.85 6.71
CA ASN A 68 1.20 11.28 6.95
C ASN A 68 2.57 11.98 6.94
N GLU A 69 2.58 13.27 6.65
CA GLU A 69 3.80 14.10 6.63
C GLU A 69 4.47 14.16 8.01
N TYR A 70 3.67 14.31 9.07
CA TYR A 70 4.18 14.44 10.42
C TYR A 70 4.49 13.09 11.05
N TYR A 71 5.65 13.01 11.71
CA TYR A 71 6.18 11.77 12.30
C TYR A 71 5.24 11.10 13.31
N SER A 72 4.56 11.89 14.14
CA SER A 72 3.64 11.39 15.18
C SER A 72 2.17 11.32 14.74
N ASP A 73 1.87 11.70 13.50
CA ASP A 73 0.50 11.69 12.99
C ASP A 73 0.20 10.34 12.31
N SER A 74 -0.68 9.57 12.92
CA SER A 74 -1.20 8.31 12.39
C SER A 74 -2.72 8.31 12.26
N GLU A 75 -3.33 9.50 12.19
CA GLU A 75 -4.77 9.66 12.00
C GLU A 75 -5.17 9.49 10.54
N VAL A 76 -6.40 9.04 10.33
CA VAL A 76 -6.97 8.92 8.99
C VAL A 76 -7.40 10.29 8.51
N GLY A 77 -6.66 10.88 7.59
CA GLY A 77 -6.98 12.17 7.01
C GLY A 77 -8.20 12.13 6.08
N ALA A 78 -8.93 13.24 5.97
CA ALA A 78 -10.13 13.34 5.13
C ALA A 78 -9.88 13.01 3.65
N VAL A 79 -8.67 13.27 3.14
CA VAL A 79 -8.30 12.94 1.76
C VAL A 79 -8.13 11.45 1.58
N ALA A 80 -7.41 10.78 2.50
CA ALA A 80 -7.23 9.33 2.49
C ALA A 80 -8.59 8.61 2.56
N THR A 81 -9.49 9.07 3.44
CA THR A 81 -10.86 8.55 3.55
C THR A 81 -11.60 8.66 2.22
N LYS A 82 -11.61 9.84 1.58
CA LYS A 82 -12.33 10.04 0.31
C LYS A 82 -11.82 9.15 -0.82
N ILE A 83 -10.51 8.91 -0.87
CA ILE A 83 -9.93 8.02 -1.88
C ILE A 83 -10.33 6.57 -1.59
N ALA A 84 -10.20 6.15 -0.34
CA ALA A 84 -10.60 4.83 0.09
C ALA A 84 -12.09 4.57 -0.12
N ASP A 85 -12.97 5.55 0.16
CA ASP A 85 -14.41 5.49 -0.13
C ASP A 85 -14.65 5.24 -1.61
N LYS A 86 -13.92 5.99 -2.47
CA LYS A 86 -14.07 5.87 -3.92
C LYS A 86 -13.61 4.50 -4.45
N ILE A 87 -12.55 3.95 -3.88
CA ILE A 87 -12.09 2.59 -4.19
C ILE A 87 -13.17 1.59 -3.74
N ALA A 88 -13.67 1.70 -2.51
CA ALA A 88 -14.69 0.80 -1.97
C ALA A 88 -16.02 0.85 -2.74
N GLU A 89 -16.40 2.02 -3.30
CA GLU A 89 -17.57 2.16 -4.17
C GLU A 89 -17.41 1.41 -5.50
N ASN A 90 -16.19 1.30 -6.01
CA ASN A 90 -15.88 0.65 -7.29
C ASN A 90 -15.53 -0.84 -7.14
N CYS A 91 -15.27 -1.33 -5.94
CA CYS A 91 -15.07 -2.76 -5.69
C CYS A 91 -16.40 -3.52 -5.81
N GLU A 92 -16.37 -4.72 -6.41
CA GLU A 92 -17.54 -5.58 -6.54
C GLU A 92 -18.13 -5.96 -5.17
N ASP A 93 -17.26 -6.27 -4.21
CA ASP A 93 -17.62 -6.37 -2.80
C ASP A 93 -16.75 -5.37 -2.01
N SER A 94 -17.39 -4.43 -1.32
CA SER A 94 -16.68 -3.47 -0.49
C SER A 94 -15.95 -4.13 0.70
N ALA A 95 -16.33 -5.36 1.06
CA ALA A 95 -15.61 -6.14 2.07
C ALA A 95 -14.18 -6.49 1.60
N ASP A 96 -13.92 -6.46 0.30
CA ASP A 96 -12.59 -6.71 -0.30
C ASP A 96 -11.70 -5.47 -0.32
N CYS A 97 -12.06 -4.40 0.40
CA CYS A 97 -11.29 -3.16 0.43
C CYS A 97 -10.64 -2.90 1.79
N CYS A 98 -9.48 -2.25 1.78
CA CYS A 98 -8.82 -1.79 3.00
C CYS A 98 -8.18 -0.41 2.85
N LEU A 99 -8.03 0.26 3.98
CA LEU A 99 -7.23 1.48 4.13
C LEU A 99 -6.12 1.21 5.13
N LEU A 100 -4.87 1.41 4.72
CA LEU A 100 -3.70 1.26 5.58
C LEU A 100 -3.11 2.64 5.89
N ILE A 101 -2.86 2.91 7.17
CA ILE A 101 -2.13 4.09 7.62
C ILE A 101 -0.78 3.65 8.19
N VAL A 102 0.30 4.23 7.67
CA VAL A 102 1.65 3.94 8.15
C VAL A 102 1.89 4.71 9.46
N GLU A 103 2.34 3.99 10.49
CA GLU A 103 2.74 4.57 11.77
C GLU A 103 4.23 4.95 11.69
N ASN A 104 4.52 6.20 11.32
CA ASN A 104 5.89 6.67 11.08
C ASN A 104 6.79 6.55 12.31
N ASP A 105 6.25 6.72 13.51
CA ASP A 105 6.95 6.60 14.78
C ASP A 105 7.43 5.17 15.08
N LYS A 106 6.75 4.17 14.55
CA LYS A 106 7.11 2.75 14.69
C LYS A 106 8.10 2.24 13.66
N LEU A 107 8.34 2.98 12.56
CA LEU A 107 9.26 2.57 11.51
C LEU A 107 10.72 2.41 11.97
N SER A 108 11.12 3.12 13.04
CA SER A 108 12.46 3.01 13.63
C SER A 108 12.63 1.80 14.54
N CYS A 109 11.53 1.17 14.95
CA CYS A 109 11.49 0.05 15.90
C CYS A 109 10.87 -1.18 15.24
N LEU A 110 11.36 -1.60 14.09
CA LEU A 110 10.89 -2.79 13.33
C LEU A 110 11.18 -4.09 14.12
N THR A 111 10.62 -4.24 15.32
CA THR A 111 11.01 -5.36 16.18
C THR A 111 9.93 -6.41 16.41
N SER A 112 8.66 -6.08 16.40
CA SER A 112 7.61 -7.07 16.71
C SER A 112 6.29 -6.89 15.95
N ASP A 113 5.92 -5.67 15.62
CA ASP A 113 4.63 -5.39 15.02
C ASP A 113 4.80 -4.63 13.69
N LEU A 114 3.88 -4.87 12.77
CA LEU A 114 3.81 -4.08 11.54
C LEU A 114 3.50 -2.62 11.91
N PRO A 115 4.28 -1.65 11.40
CA PRO A 115 4.05 -0.22 11.65
C PRO A 115 2.86 0.30 10.82
N LEU A 116 1.73 -0.39 10.89
CA LEU A 116 0.54 -0.14 10.09
C LEU A 116 -0.71 -0.23 10.94
N LYS A 117 -1.60 0.75 10.79
CA LYS A 117 -3.01 0.65 11.20
C LYS A 117 -3.84 0.27 9.99
N ALA A 118 -4.67 -0.75 10.13
CA ALA A 118 -5.59 -1.18 9.10
C ALA A 118 -7.03 -0.80 9.45
N PHE A 119 -7.77 -0.44 8.42
CA PHE A 119 -9.18 -0.12 8.51
C PHE A 119 -9.92 -0.87 7.40
N LEU A 120 -11.02 -1.52 7.78
CA LEU A 120 -11.91 -2.22 6.87
C LEU A 120 -13.23 -1.45 6.74
N PRO A 121 -13.85 -1.44 5.56
CA PRO A 121 -15.11 -0.75 5.36
C PRO A 121 -16.25 -1.52 6.03
N SER A 122 -17.13 -0.78 6.67
CA SER A 122 -18.39 -1.28 7.20
C SER A 122 -19.51 -0.49 6.55
N LYS A 123 -20.39 -1.15 5.83
CA LYS A 123 -21.57 -0.50 5.25
C LYS A 123 -22.61 -0.26 6.34
N THR A 124 -22.84 0.98 6.69
CA THR A 124 -23.94 1.41 7.54
C THR A 124 -24.68 2.53 6.80
N ASN A 125 -25.94 2.27 6.36
CA ASN A 125 -26.84 3.30 5.81
C ASN A 125 -26.21 4.24 4.75
N GLU A 126 -25.90 3.75 3.57
CA GLU A 126 -25.43 4.53 2.39
C GLU A 126 -24.04 5.20 2.52
N ARG A 127 -23.34 5.06 3.63
CA ARG A 127 -21.96 5.54 3.81
C ARG A 127 -21.01 4.39 4.13
N VAL A 128 -19.80 4.49 3.61
CA VAL A 128 -18.72 3.62 4.03
C VAL A 128 -18.17 4.16 5.34
N ASP A 129 -18.18 3.33 6.37
CA ASP A 129 -17.61 3.63 7.68
C ASP A 129 -16.35 2.77 7.85
N TRP A 130 -15.23 3.35 8.24
CA TRP A 130 -13.96 2.66 8.35
C TRP A 130 -13.71 2.21 9.78
N ARG A 131 -13.69 0.89 10.02
CA ARG A 131 -13.44 0.31 11.33
C ARG A 131 -12.02 -0.19 11.43
N SER A 132 -11.35 0.15 12.53
CA SER A 132 -10.02 -0.36 12.83
C SER A 132 -10.00 -1.90 12.85
N CYS A 133 -8.99 -2.48 12.24
CA CYS A 133 -8.71 -3.91 12.23
C CYS A 133 -7.33 -4.15 12.82
N ASP A 134 -7.22 -5.07 13.78
CA ASP A 134 -5.97 -5.26 14.52
C ASP A 134 -4.88 -5.99 13.71
N LYS A 135 -5.25 -6.71 12.64
CA LYS A 135 -4.28 -7.51 11.87
C LYS A 135 -4.64 -7.54 10.38
N PRO A 136 -4.05 -6.64 9.56
CA PRO A 136 -4.14 -6.80 8.12
C PRO A 136 -3.35 -8.05 7.69
N ARG A 137 -3.90 -8.82 6.76
CA ARG A 137 -3.16 -9.93 6.14
C ARG A 137 -2.35 -9.38 4.97
N LEU A 138 -1.04 -9.37 5.12
CA LEU A 138 -0.10 -9.01 4.07
C LEU A 138 0.61 -10.25 3.58
N GLN A 139 0.86 -10.37 2.30
CA GLN A 139 1.46 -11.56 1.67
C GLN A 139 2.72 -12.07 2.37
N TYR A 140 3.54 -11.18 2.89
CA TYR A 140 4.79 -11.52 3.58
C TYR A 140 4.80 -11.09 5.06
N GLY A 141 3.66 -10.81 5.66
CA GLY A 141 3.48 -10.24 7.00
C GLY A 141 4.62 -10.46 8.00
N GLU A 142 4.68 -11.63 8.64
CA GLU A 142 5.73 -11.93 9.62
C GLU A 142 7.15 -11.99 9.00
N LYS A 143 7.26 -12.55 7.79
CA LYS A 143 8.55 -12.59 7.06
C LYS A 143 8.99 -11.19 6.64
N GLY A 144 8.05 -10.34 6.23
CA GLY A 144 8.32 -8.93 5.93
C GLY A 144 8.92 -8.18 7.12
N LEU A 145 8.43 -8.45 8.34
CA LEU A 145 9.01 -7.89 9.57
C LEU A 145 10.44 -8.36 9.80
N GLN A 146 10.73 -9.64 9.59
CA GLN A 146 12.09 -10.18 9.71
C GLN A 146 13.05 -9.59 8.67
N MET A 147 12.53 -9.25 7.48
CA MET A 147 13.33 -8.63 6.40
C MET A 147 13.55 -7.13 6.59
N GLY A 148 12.67 -6.46 7.31
CA GLY A 148 12.70 -5.00 7.46
C GLY A 148 14.08 -4.43 7.78
N PRO A 149 14.82 -4.94 8.77
CA PRO A 149 16.17 -4.49 9.09
C PRO A 149 17.17 -4.61 7.92
N GLU A 150 17.12 -5.69 7.16
CA GLU A 150 18.03 -5.89 6.01
C GLU A 150 17.63 -4.99 4.83
N VAL A 151 16.36 -4.78 4.56
CA VAL A 151 15.85 -3.85 3.55
C VAL A 151 16.32 -2.43 3.86
N VAL A 152 16.23 -2.03 5.12
CA VAL A 152 16.71 -0.70 5.59
C VAL A 152 18.23 -0.60 5.48
N LYS A 153 18.97 -1.62 5.93
CA LYS A 153 20.43 -1.66 5.87
C LYS A 153 20.96 -1.60 4.43
N LYS A 154 20.32 -2.31 3.52
CA LYS A 154 20.66 -2.29 2.08
C LYS A 154 20.09 -1.07 1.35
N GLN A 155 19.33 -0.23 2.04
CA GLN A 155 18.70 0.98 1.49
C GLN A 155 17.84 0.72 0.25
N LEU A 156 17.22 -0.46 0.13
CA LEU A 156 16.38 -0.83 -1.03
C LEU A 156 15.22 0.16 -1.24
N TYR A 157 14.73 0.76 -0.17
CA TYR A 157 13.70 1.80 -0.23
C TYR A 157 14.07 3.01 -1.10
N ARG A 158 15.38 3.24 -1.36
CA ARG A 158 15.85 4.33 -2.24
C ARG A 158 15.67 4.04 -3.73
N SER A 159 15.47 2.78 -4.06
CA SER A 159 15.24 2.34 -5.44
C SER A 159 13.77 2.26 -5.81
N VAL A 160 12.88 2.49 -4.84
CA VAL A 160 11.44 2.52 -5.10
C VAL A 160 11.10 3.72 -5.98
N VAL A 161 10.41 3.45 -7.07
CA VAL A 161 9.93 4.46 -8.02
C VAL A 161 8.43 4.61 -7.81
N ASP A 162 7.97 5.82 -7.55
CA ASP A 162 6.56 6.17 -7.51
C ASP A 162 6.10 6.84 -8.82
N MET A 163 4.81 7.13 -8.91
CA MET A 163 4.24 7.76 -10.10
C MET A 163 4.77 9.19 -10.34
N ASP A 164 5.09 9.96 -9.28
CA ASP A 164 5.70 11.28 -9.45
C ASP A 164 7.05 11.15 -10.15
N CYS A 165 7.91 10.24 -9.68
CA CYS A 165 9.19 9.96 -10.31
C CYS A 165 9.04 9.48 -11.76
N HIS A 166 8.07 8.60 -12.02
CA HIS A 166 7.80 8.10 -13.36
C HIS A 166 7.33 9.20 -14.32
N TYR A 167 6.45 10.09 -13.86
CA TYR A 167 5.97 11.19 -14.69
C TYR A 167 7.03 12.24 -14.97
N ASP A 168 7.96 12.45 -14.05
CA ASP A 168 9.14 13.30 -14.28
C ASP A 168 10.14 12.63 -15.23
N ASN A 169 10.26 11.30 -15.18
CA ASN A 169 11.15 10.53 -16.02
C ASN A 169 10.54 9.16 -16.38
N ILE A 170 9.95 9.06 -17.55
CA ILE A 170 9.26 7.86 -18.04
C ILE A 170 10.16 6.62 -18.22
N SER A 171 11.49 6.78 -18.15
CA SER A 171 12.42 5.65 -18.15
C SER A 171 12.49 4.91 -16.81
N LEU A 172 11.96 5.52 -15.74
CA LEU A 172 11.83 4.89 -14.43
C LEU A 172 10.54 4.05 -14.39
N HIS A 173 10.67 2.80 -13.99
CA HIS A 173 9.55 1.86 -13.98
C HIS A 173 8.85 1.86 -12.62
N TRP A 174 7.63 2.39 -12.58
CA TRP A 174 6.80 2.50 -11.37
C TRP A 174 6.27 1.15 -10.85
N ASP A 175 6.31 0.09 -11.66
CA ASP A 175 5.89 -1.26 -11.28
C ASP A 175 6.89 -1.97 -10.35
N ASN A 176 8.05 -1.38 -10.10
CA ASN A 176 9.06 -1.81 -9.13
C ASN A 176 9.47 -3.30 -9.17
N ARG A 177 9.29 -4.01 -10.29
CA ARG A 177 9.52 -5.46 -10.41
C ARG A 177 10.91 -5.92 -9.96
N ALA A 178 11.93 -5.10 -10.21
CA ALA A 178 13.28 -5.45 -9.78
C ALA A 178 13.40 -5.50 -8.26
N ILE A 179 12.63 -4.68 -7.54
CA ILE A 179 12.55 -4.69 -6.08
C ILE A 179 11.78 -5.91 -5.61
N ASP A 180 10.65 -6.23 -6.26
CA ASP A 180 9.83 -7.40 -5.93
C ASP A 180 10.62 -8.70 -6.06
N GLU A 181 11.43 -8.84 -7.12
CA GLU A 181 12.31 -9.99 -7.29
C GLU A 181 13.35 -10.08 -6.15
N VAL A 182 13.95 -8.97 -5.75
CA VAL A 182 14.91 -8.94 -4.63
C VAL A 182 14.20 -9.32 -3.33
N VAL A 183 13.01 -8.77 -3.06
CA VAL A 183 12.20 -9.10 -1.87
C VAL A 183 11.84 -10.59 -1.86
N LYS A 184 11.41 -11.14 -3.01
CA LYS A 184 11.06 -12.54 -3.15
C LYS A 184 12.25 -13.47 -2.83
N LEU A 185 13.41 -13.19 -3.39
CA LEU A 185 14.64 -13.96 -3.11
C LEU A 185 15.02 -13.93 -1.62
N PHE A 186 14.83 -12.78 -0.95
CA PHE A 186 15.03 -12.69 0.50
C PHE A 186 14.06 -13.58 1.27
N VAL A 187 12.77 -13.53 0.93
CA VAL A 187 11.75 -14.36 1.59
C VAL A 187 12.05 -15.84 1.42
N GLU A 188 12.46 -16.25 0.23
CA GLU A 188 12.85 -17.63 -0.06
C GLU A 188 14.05 -18.08 0.79
N SER A 189 15.07 -17.21 0.95
CA SER A 189 16.23 -17.49 1.79
C SER A 189 15.90 -17.69 3.28
N LEU A 190 14.82 -17.08 3.77
CA LEU A 190 14.35 -17.25 5.15
C LEU A 190 13.54 -18.54 5.36
N THR A 191 13.13 -19.20 4.29
CA THR A 191 12.36 -20.46 4.35
C THR A 191 13.24 -21.72 4.34
N GLU A 192 14.52 -21.57 4.00
CA GLU A 192 15.47 -22.70 3.94
C GLU A 192 16.23 -22.94 5.25
N HIS A 193 15.91 -22.18 6.30
CA HIS A 193 16.53 -22.28 7.63
C HIS A 193 15.45 -22.51 8.70
#